data_97503691f1837f57221b52ba4ad0a7d7
#
_entry.id   97503691f1837f57221b52ba4ad0a7d7
#
_cell.length_a   1.000
_cell.length_b   1.000
_cell.length_c   1.000
_cell.angle_alpha   90.00
_cell.angle_beta   90.00
_cell.angle_gamma   90.00
#
_symmetry.space_group_name_H-M   'P 1'
#
loop_
_entity.id
_entity.type
_entity.pdbx_description
1 polymer ?
#
loop_
_entity_poly.entity_id
_entity_poly.type
_entity_poly.pdbx_seq_one_letter_code
_entity_poly.pdbx_strand_id
1 'polypeptide(L)'
;MHYIFGSWFDPFTHAHEAIIKAVKKRMRAGDKLHILVTDNDEKTNRTPAGARKQMVKVALASKNVDYDIDIQTNRMYEYLWVNYRQVDPNEITIVIGDDEWKSLVAGKWLYSNRLLNTYKFLVFARDAAVAYKQANCT
;
A
#
# COMPACT_ATOMS: atom_id res chain seq x y z
N MET A 1 -4.45 -13.66 3.95
CA MET A 1 -4.03 -12.63 2.98
C MET A 1 -3.58 -11.38 3.73
N HIS A 2 -2.44 -10.87 3.36
CA HIS A 2 -1.93 -9.60 3.84
C HIS A 2 -2.09 -8.56 2.74
N TYR A 3 -2.86 -7.52 3.01
CA TYR A 3 -3.00 -6.38 2.11
C TYR A 3 -2.03 -5.30 2.55
N ILE A 4 -1.19 -4.84 1.65
CA ILE A 4 -0.15 -3.85 1.93
C ILE A 4 -0.45 -2.58 1.14
N PHE A 5 -0.77 -1.50 1.81
CA PHE A 5 -1.07 -0.23 1.17
C PHE A 5 -0.08 0.83 1.62
N GLY A 6 0.82 1.21 0.71
CA GLY A 6 1.81 2.23 0.94
C GLY A 6 1.49 3.51 0.18
N SER A 7 1.68 4.63 0.82
CA SER A 7 1.53 5.94 0.21
C SER A 7 2.25 6.98 1.06
N TRP A 8 2.43 8.16 0.51
CA TRP A 8 3.01 9.27 1.27
C TRP A 8 2.06 9.80 2.33
N PHE A 9 0.74 9.79 2.05
CA PHE A 9 -0.27 10.34 2.96
C PHE A 9 0.06 11.77 3.39
N ASP A 10 0.30 12.61 2.44
CA ASP A 10 0.69 13.99 2.68
C ASP A 10 -0.16 14.96 1.87
N PRO A 11 -1.42 15.18 2.25
CA PRO A 11 -2.13 14.62 3.41
C PRO A 11 -2.86 13.32 3.11
N PHE A 12 -3.51 12.76 4.12
CA PHE A 12 -4.49 11.69 3.95
C PHE A 12 -5.74 12.27 3.30
N THR A 13 -6.16 11.70 2.19
CA THR A 13 -7.26 12.23 1.37
C THR A 13 -8.47 11.29 1.35
N HIS A 14 -9.58 11.78 0.80
CA HIS A 14 -10.75 10.94 0.56
C HIS A 14 -10.46 9.77 -0.37
N ALA A 15 -9.55 9.94 -1.32
CA ALA A 15 -9.13 8.85 -2.19
C ALA A 15 -8.46 7.74 -1.39
N HIS A 16 -7.58 8.08 -0.46
CA HIS A 16 -6.96 7.10 0.43
C HIS A 16 -8.01 6.38 1.28
N GLU A 17 -8.94 7.11 1.84
CA GLU A 17 -10.02 6.54 2.64
C GLU A 17 -10.87 5.58 1.82
N ALA A 18 -11.22 5.95 0.59
CA ALA A 18 -12.03 5.12 -0.30
C ALA A 18 -11.32 3.81 -0.63
N ILE A 19 -10.01 3.86 -0.87
CA ILE A 19 -9.21 2.65 -1.11
C ILE A 19 -9.25 1.74 0.12
N ILE A 20 -9.03 2.30 1.30
CA ILE A 20 -9.03 1.52 2.55
C ILE A 20 -10.40 0.88 2.79
N LYS A 21 -11.48 1.61 2.56
CA LYS A 21 -12.84 1.07 2.68
C LYS A 21 -13.08 -0.06 1.68
N ALA A 22 -12.60 0.07 0.47
CA ALA A 22 -12.76 -0.96 -0.56
C ALA A 22 -11.96 -2.22 -0.21
N VAL A 23 -10.76 -2.06 0.33
CA VAL A 23 -9.96 -3.18 0.81
C VAL A 23 -10.68 -3.88 1.96
N LYS A 24 -11.20 -3.12 2.91
CA LYS A 24 -11.96 -3.67 4.04
C LYS A 24 -13.10 -4.56 3.58
N LYS A 25 -13.83 -4.13 2.54
CA LYS A 25 -14.94 -4.93 2.00
C LYS A 25 -14.50 -6.26 1.42
N ARG A 26 -13.25 -6.35 0.94
CA ARG A 26 -12.69 -7.58 0.38
C ARG A 26 -12.11 -8.50 1.44
N MET A 27 -11.79 -7.97 2.60
CA MET A 27 -11.12 -8.74 3.64
C MET A 27 -12.05 -9.79 4.24
N ARG A 28 -11.49 -10.96 4.45
CA ARG A 28 -12.15 -12.09 5.10
C ARG A 28 -11.54 -12.31 6.47
N ALA A 29 -12.15 -13.20 7.25
CA ALA A 29 -11.61 -13.56 8.55
C ALA A 29 -10.15 -14.02 8.40
N GLY A 30 -9.28 -13.48 9.21
CA GLY A 30 -7.86 -13.78 9.17
C GLY A 30 -7.02 -12.89 8.26
N ASP A 31 -7.65 -12.12 7.38
CA ASP A 31 -6.93 -11.16 6.53
C ASP A 31 -6.47 -9.96 7.36
N LYS A 32 -5.36 -9.37 6.94
CA LYS A 32 -4.78 -8.22 7.62
C LYS A 32 -4.50 -7.09 6.63
N LEU A 33 -4.72 -5.85 7.09
CA LEU A 33 -4.38 -4.65 6.35
C LEU A 33 -3.18 -3.98 7.01
N HIS A 34 -2.15 -3.72 6.22
CA HIS A 34 -0.95 -3.02 6.65
C HIS A 34 -0.83 -1.72 5.88
N ILE A 35 -0.81 -0.61 6.59
CA ILE A 35 -0.66 0.71 6.00
C ILE A 35 0.78 1.14 6.19
N LEU A 36 1.43 1.55 5.12
CA LEU A 36 2.82 1.98 5.14
C LEU A 36 2.92 3.45 4.77
N VAL A 37 3.39 4.26 5.70
CA VAL A 37 3.68 5.67 5.44
C VAL A 37 5.06 5.74 4.82
N THR A 38 5.12 6.09 3.55
CA THR A 38 6.39 6.14 2.80
C THR A 38 7.26 7.27 3.32
N ASP A 39 8.52 6.95 3.59
CA ASP A 39 9.52 7.91 4.05
C ASP A 39 10.91 7.52 3.51
N ASN A 40 11.00 7.30 2.21
CA ASN A 40 12.28 7.16 1.55
C ASN A 40 12.73 8.54 1.07
N ASP A 41 14.02 8.79 1.04
CA ASP A 41 14.63 10.13 0.92
C ASP A 41 14.42 10.85 -0.43
N GLU A 42 13.44 10.49 -1.21
CA GLU A 42 13.25 11.06 -2.53
C GLU A 42 12.65 12.47 -2.53
N LYS A 43 12.06 12.89 -1.42
CA LYS A 43 11.44 14.22 -1.34
C LYS A 43 11.71 14.86 0.02
N THR A 44 12.41 15.99 0.00
CA THR A 44 12.88 16.66 1.20
C THR A 44 11.87 17.62 1.83
N ASN A 45 10.78 17.97 1.12
CA ASN A 45 9.80 18.96 1.58
C ASN A 45 8.49 18.35 2.08
N ARG A 46 8.55 17.12 2.55
CA ARG A 46 7.39 16.43 3.08
C ARG A 46 7.17 16.73 4.55
N THR A 47 5.90 16.71 4.96
CA THR A 47 5.56 16.68 6.39
C THR A 47 6.27 15.50 7.04
N PRO A 48 6.79 15.65 8.27
CA PRO A 48 7.46 14.53 8.94
C PRO A 48 6.63 13.27 8.98
N ALA A 49 7.28 12.13 8.79
CA ALA A 49 6.59 10.84 8.69
C ALA A 49 5.74 10.51 9.93
N GLY A 50 6.24 10.83 11.10
CA GLY A 50 5.48 10.63 12.35
C GLY A 50 4.18 11.42 12.38
N ALA A 51 4.19 12.63 11.87
CA ALA A 51 3.00 13.47 11.77
C ALA A 51 2.01 12.90 10.74
N ARG A 52 2.51 12.43 9.61
CA ARG A 52 1.67 11.80 8.58
C ARG A 52 1.04 10.51 9.08
N LYS A 53 1.81 9.69 9.80
CA LYS A 53 1.28 8.49 10.45
C LYS A 53 0.15 8.84 11.41
N GLN A 54 0.33 9.89 12.21
CA GLN A 54 -0.69 10.33 13.16
C GLN A 54 -1.95 10.82 12.44
N MET A 55 -1.81 11.52 11.33
CA MET A 55 -2.94 11.95 10.51
C MET A 55 -3.78 10.76 10.02
N VAL A 56 -3.12 9.70 9.57
CA VAL A 56 -3.82 8.49 9.14
C VAL A 56 -4.58 7.87 10.31
N LYS A 57 -3.95 7.75 11.46
CA LYS A 57 -4.57 7.18 12.67
C LYS A 57 -5.79 7.99 13.09
N VAL A 58 -5.70 9.31 13.09
CA VAL A 58 -6.83 10.18 13.42
C VAL A 58 -7.97 10.00 12.41
N ALA A 59 -7.63 9.98 11.12
CA ALA A 59 -8.64 9.85 10.06
C ALA A 59 -9.39 8.51 10.14
N LEU A 60 -8.73 7.46 10.57
CA LEU A 60 -9.31 6.11 10.64
C LEU A 60 -9.92 5.77 12.00
N ALA A 61 -9.75 6.62 13.01
CA ALA A 61 -10.17 6.31 14.38
C ALA A 61 -11.65 5.98 14.51
N SER A 62 -12.51 6.59 13.67
CA SER A 62 -13.96 6.40 13.72
C SER A 62 -14.50 5.51 12.60
N LYS A 63 -13.62 4.87 11.82
CA LYS A 63 -14.03 4.17 10.59
C LYS A 63 -14.18 2.67 10.74
N ASN A 64 -13.97 2.13 11.94
CA ASN A 64 -14.14 0.71 12.23
C ASN A 64 -13.30 -0.17 11.28
N VAL A 65 -12.03 0.16 11.14
CA VAL A 65 -11.07 -0.57 10.32
C VAL A 65 -9.97 -1.10 11.23
N ASP A 66 -9.69 -2.39 11.12
CA ASP A 66 -8.53 -2.99 11.78
C ASP A 66 -7.35 -2.90 10.83
N TYR A 67 -6.25 -2.33 11.30
CA TYR A 67 -5.05 -2.16 10.50
C TYR A 67 -3.82 -2.08 11.38
N ASP A 68 -2.67 -2.45 10.79
CA ASP A 68 -1.37 -2.11 11.32
C ASP A 68 -0.82 -0.95 10.51
N ILE A 69 -0.03 -0.09 11.11
CA ILE A 69 0.57 1.04 10.42
C ILE A 69 2.04 1.16 10.80
N ASP A 70 2.87 1.40 9.80
CA ASP A 70 4.31 1.54 9.99
C ASP A 70 4.86 2.61 9.06
N ILE A 71 6.06 3.10 9.38
CA ILE A 71 6.79 4.03 8.52
C ILE A 71 7.74 3.20 7.67
N GLN A 72 7.62 3.34 6.34
CA GLN A 72 8.40 2.59 5.37
C GLN A 72 9.59 3.44 4.93
N THR A 73 10.76 3.12 5.43
CA THR A 73 12.01 3.81 5.05
C THR A 73 12.70 3.17 3.86
N ASN A 74 12.47 1.88 3.64
CA ASN A 74 13.00 1.16 2.50
C ASN A 74 12.04 1.23 1.31
N ARG A 75 12.54 0.89 0.13
CA ARG A 75 11.69 0.70 -1.03
C ARG A 75 10.78 -0.50 -0.82
N MET A 76 9.66 -0.57 -1.55
CA MET A 76 8.63 -1.59 -1.30
C MET A 76 9.18 -3.01 -1.35
N TYR A 77 9.99 -3.35 -2.36
CA TYR A 77 10.52 -4.71 -2.47
C TYR A 77 11.41 -5.07 -1.28
N GLU A 78 12.29 -4.14 -0.90
CA GLU A 78 13.18 -4.33 0.24
C GLU A 78 12.42 -4.43 1.56
N TYR A 79 11.41 -3.60 1.73
CA TYR A 79 10.56 -3.62 2.92
C TYR A 79 9.88 -4.99 3.07
N LEU A 80 9.30 -5.49 2.00
CA LEU A 80 8.63 -6.79 2.02
C LEU A 80 9.63 -7.92 2.25
N TRP A 81 10.80 -7.84 1.63
CA TRP A 81 11.84 -8.83 1.84
C TRP A 81 12.26 -8.90 3.31
N VAL A 82 12.46 -7.75 3.95
CA VAL A 82 12.90 -7.70 5.36
C VAL A 82 11.80 -8.14 6.32
N ASN A 83 10.58 -7.64 6.11
CA ASN A 83 9.50 -7.78 7.11
C ASN A 83 8.56 -8.95 6.85
N TYR A 84 8.48 -9.43 5.62
CA TYR A 84 7.52 -10.48 5.24
C TYR A 84 8.19 -11.66 4.56
N ARG A 85 9.47 -11.88 4.84
CA ARG A 85 10.24 -12.95 4.21
C ARG A 85 9.68 -14.34 4.52
N GLN A 86 9.06 -14.51 5.69
CA GLN A 86 8.49 -15.79 6.11
C GLN A 86 7.07 -16.01 5.56
N VAL A 87 6.49 -15.01 4.93
CA VAL A 87 5.14 -15.09 4.39
C VAL A 87 5.21 -15.51 2.92
N ASP A 88 4.38 -16.48 2.53
CA ASP A 88 4.26 -16.87 1.13
C ASP A 88 3.85 -15.65 0.30
N PRO A 89 4.57 -15.31 -0.78
CA PRO A 89 4.19 -14.19 -1.63
C PRO A 89 2.77 -14.27 -2.16
N ASN A 90 2.22 -15.46 -2.34
CA ASN A 90 0.83 -15.63 -2.74
C ASN A 90 -0.17 -15.16 -1.69
N GLU A 91 0.29 -14.96 -0.46
CA GLU A 91 -0.52 -14.43 0.64
C GLU A 91 -0.36 -12.91 0.82
N ILE A 92 0.32 -12.25 -0.11
CA ILE A 92 0.56 -10.81 -0.08
C ILE A 92 -0.05 -10.16 -1.31
N THR A 93 -0.90 -9.17 -1.09
CA THR A 93 -1.46 -8.32 -2.14
C THR A 93 -1.05 -6.89 -1.87
N ILE A 94 -0.36 -6.30 -2.83
CA ILE A 94 0.01 -4.88 -2.77
C ILE A 94 -1.14 -4.06 -3.30
N VAL A 95 -1.63 -3.13 -2.49
CA VAL A 95 -2.71 -2.21 -2.86
C VAL A 95 -2.07 -0.93 -3.39
N ILE A 96 -2.49 -0.50 -4.57
CA ILE A 96 -1.81 0.57 -5.28
C ILE A 96 -2.82 1.36 -6.12
N GLY A 97 -2.62 2.68 -6.23
CA GLY A 97 -3.38 3.51 -7.14
C GLY A 97 -2.93 3.33 -8.58
N ASP A 98 -3.77 3.72 -9.52
CA ASP A 98 -3.49 3.50 -10.95
C ASP A 98 -2.28 4.32 -11.44
N ASP A 99 -2.07 5.52 -10.95
CA ASP A 99 -0.91 6.33 -11.33
C ASP A 99 0.39 5.66 -10.90
N GLU A 100 0.43 5.16 -9.68
CA GLU A 100 1.59 4.43 -9.17
C GLU A 100 1.77 3.10 -9.89
N TRP A 101 0.67 2.44 -10.23
CA TRP A 101 0.71 1.21 -11.01
C TRP A 101 1.36 1.44 -12.38
N LYS A 102 0.99 2.53 -13.06
CA LYS A 102 1.60 2.90 -14.34
C LYS A 102 3.10 3.12 -14.21
N SER A 103 3.53 3.79 -13.14
CA SER A 103 4.95 4.01 -12.86
C SER A 103 5.69 2.69 -12.61
N LEU A 104 5.07 1.79 -11.88
CA LEU A 104 5.63 0.47 -11.59
C LEU A 104 5.80 -0.35 -12.87
N VAL A 105 4.75 -0.41 -13.69
CA VAL A 105 4.77 -1.16 -14.96
C VAL A 105 5.77 -0.56 -15.94
N ALA A 106 5.96 0.75 -15.92
CA ALA A 106 6.95 1.43 -16.75
C ALA A 106 8.40 1.23 -16.28
N GLY A 107 8.60 0.52 -15.18
CA GLY A 107 9.93 0.22 -14.66
C GLY A 107 10.58 1.35 -13.88
N LYS A 108 9.78 2.33 -13.42
CA LYS A 108 10.31 3.49 -12.69
C LYS A 108 10.61 3.21 -11.22
N TRP A 109 10.08 2.11 -10.69
CA TRP A 109 10.37 1.71 -9.33
C TRP A 109 11.61 0.82 -9.30
N LEU A 110 12.39 0.95 -8.25
CA LEU A 110 13.49 0.02 -7.99
C LEU A 110 12.92 -1.38 -7.79
N TYR A 111 13.52 -2.37 -8.44
CA TYR A 111 13.06 -3.77 -8.40
C TYR A 111 11.65 -3.98 -8.95
N SER A 112 11.20 -3.15 -9.90
CA SER A 112 9.86 -3.25 -10.45
C SER A 112 9.54 -4.64 -11.00
N ASN A 113 10.46 -5.25 -11.75
CA ASN A 113 10.23 -6.59 -12.30
C ASN A 113 10.07 -7.63 -11.21
N ARG A 114 10.86 -7.54 -10.14
CA ARG A 114 10.74 -8.49 -9.02
C ARG A 114 9.42 -8.34 -8.30
N LEU A 115 8.97 -7.12 -8.09
CA LEU A 115 7.65 -6.86 -7.50
C LEU A 115 6.54 -7.45 -8.35
N LEU A 116 6.56 -7.15 -9.65
CA LEU A 116 5.53 -7.60 -10.59
C LEU A 116 5.46 -9.13 -10.70
N ASN A 117 6.60 -9.79 -10.60
CA ASN A 117 6.69 -11.24 -10.76
C ASN A 117 6.51 -12.01 -9.44
N THR A 118 6.52 -11.33 -8.30
CA THR A 118 6.51 -11.99 -7.00
C THR A 118 5.16 -11.86 -6.30
N TYR A 119 4.54 -10.68 -6.34
CA TYR A 119 3.37 -10.37 -5.53
C TYR A 119 2.13 -10.16 -6.37
N LYS A 120 0.97 -10.29 -5.74
CA LYS A 120 -0.31 -9.93 -6.31
C LYS A 120 -0.56 -8.43 -6.12
N PHE A 121 -1.32 -7.84 -7.02
CA PHE A 121 -1.64 -6.41 -6.95
C PHE A 121 -3.14 -6.20 -7.03
N LEU A 122 -3.61 -5.25 -6.26
CA LEU A 122 -4.96 -4.72 -6.33
C LEU A 122 -4.85 -3.26 -6.69
N VAL A 123 -5.27 -2.90 -7.90
CA VAL A 123 -5.09 -1.57 -8.46
C VAL A 123 -6.42 -0.81 -8.39
N PHE A 124 -6.37 0.40 -7.86
CA PHE A 124 -7.55 1.25 -7.77
C PHE A 124 -7.43 2.43 -8.71
N ALA A 125 -8.53 2.71 -9.44
CA ALA A 125 -8.62 3.92 -10.22
C ALA A 125 -8.61 5.14 -9.30
N ARG A 126 -8.24 6.29 -9.85
CA ARG A 126 -8.10 7.53 -9.10
C ARG A 126 -9.36 7.90 -8.31
N ASP A 127 -10.53 7.58 -8.88
CA ASP A 127 -11.80 7.85 -8.23
C ASP A 127 -12.15 6.83 -7.15
N ALA A 128 -11.32 5.81 -7.00
CA ALA A 128 -11.48 4.72 -6.06
C ALA A 128 -12.82 3.98 -6.15
N ALA A 129 -13.59 4.24 -7.19
CA ALA A 129 -14.87 3.58 -7.41
C ALA A 129 -14.71 2.21 -8.05
N VAL A 130 -13.63 2.01 -8.80
CA VAL A 130 -13.36 0.76 -9.53
C VAL A 130 -12.01 0.22 -9.11
N ALA A 131 -11.99 -1.06 -8.81
CA ALA A 131 -10.75 -1.76 -8.46
C ALA A 131 -10.40 -2.74 -9.58
N TYR A 132 -9.12 -2.80 -9.91
CA TYR A 132 -8.58 -3.80 -10.82
C TYR A 132 -7.77 -4.80 -10.02
N LYS A 133 -8.03 -6.06 -10.23
CA LYS A 133 -7.20 -7.09 -9.64
C LYS A 133 -6.21 -7.56 -10.69
N GLN A 134 -4.94 -7.42 -10.39
CA GLN A 134 -3.86 -7.95 -11.22
C GLN A 134 -3.18 -9.07 -10.45
N ALA A 135 -3.14 -10.23 -11.06
CA ALA A 135 -2.27 -11.30 -10.56
C ALA A 135 -0.87 -11.07 -11.12
N ASN A 136 0.11 -11.80 -10.59
CA ASN A 136 1.42 -11.81 -11.21
C ASN A 136 1.31 -12.16 -12.67
N CYS A 137 2.02 -11.40 -13.50
CA CYS A 137 2.07 -11.68 -14.91
C CYS A 137 3.07 -12.80 -15.19
N THR A 138 2.72 -13.95 -14.81
CA THR A 138 3.51 -15.15 -15.12
C THR A 138 2.75 -16.03 -16.06
#